data_fb671c5c05120119209c8def30591d93
#
_entry.id   fb671c5c05120119209c8def30591d93
#
_cell.length_a   1.000
_cell.length_b   1.000
_cell.length_c   1.000
_cell.angle_alpha   90.00
_cell.angle_beta   90.00
_cell.angle_gamma   90.00
#
_symmetry.space_group_name_H-M   'P 1'
#
loop_
_entity.id
_entity.type
_entity.pdbx_description
1 polymer ?
#
loop_
_entity_poly.entity_id
_entity_poly.type
_entity_poly.pdbx_seq_one_letter_code
_entity_poly.pdbx_strand_id
1 'polypeptide(L)'
;MNDSIYQSCIQGLSPIKVHLTMPKFEIEYERVLNDDLQNMGLTTIFDPNKANFSSMSNVPLVVSMVKQKAYVKVDEIGTEAAAVSVVTVLAMSAAPRPEKIIEFNADRPFIIVIRDMHTNRILFVGHVCSPKE
;
A
#
# COMPACT_ATOMS: atom_id res chain seq x y z
N MET A 1 12.43 3.14 -4.61
CA MET A 1 12.67 1.75 -4.19
C MET A 1 12.81 0.93 -5.46
N ASN A 2 13.87 0.14 -5.58
CA ASN A 2 14.09 -0.69 -6.77
C ASN A 2 13.46 -2.07 -6.52
N ASP A 3 13.06 -2.78 -7.58
CA ASP A 3 12.37 -4.07 -7.49
C ASP A 3 13.19 -5.12 -6.70
N SER A 4 14.50 -5.15 -6.88
CA SER A 4 15.41 -6.06 -6.17
C SER A 4 15.36 -5.88 -4.65
N ILE A 5 15.32 -4.65 -4.16
CA ILE A 5 15.23 -4.35 -2.72
C ILE A 5 13.87 -4.81 -2.18
N TYR A 6 12.79 -4.53 -2.92
CA TYR A 6 11.45 -4.96 -2.53
C TYR A 6 11.35 -6.49 -2.42
N GLN A 7 11.81 -7.21 -3.44
CA GLN A 7 11.81 -8.67 -3.45
C GLN A 7 12.63 -9.26 -2.30
N SER A 8 13.80 -8.69 -2.02
CA SER A 8 14.64 -9.11 -0.89
C SER A 8 13.92 -8.94 0.46
N CYS A 9 13.22 -7.81 0.66
CA CYS A 9 12.43 -7.59 1.87
C CYS A 9 11.31 -8.63 2.01
N ILE A 10 10.57 -8.92 0.93
CA ILE A 10 9.46 -9.89 0.97
C ILE A 10 9.94 -11.31 1.25
N GLN A 11 11.06 -11.72 0.63
CA GLN A 11 11.65 -13.05 0.85
C GLN A 11 12.22 -13.23 2.27
N GLY A 12 12.63 -12.14 2.91
CA GLY A 12 13.13 -12.14 4.28
C GLY A 12 12.05 -12.16 5.37
N LEU A 13 10.75 -12.03 5.01
CA LEU A 13 9.67 -12.05 5.98
C LEU A 13 9.47 -13.44 6.57
N SER A 14 9.40 -13.51 7.90
CA SER A 14 9.05 -14.72 8.64
C SER A 14 8.05 -14.39 9.74
N PRO A 15 7.12 -15.32 10.08
CA PRO A 15 6.21 -15.12 11.20
C PRO A 15 6.98 -15.00 12.52
N ILE A 16 6.89 -13.85 13.15
CA ILE A 16 7.54 -13.57 14.43
C ILE A 16 6.63 -12.62 15.24
N LYS A 17 6.68 -12.73 16.58
CA LYS A 17 6.00 -11.77 17.44
C LYS A 17 6.75 -10.43 17.44
N VAL A 18 6.02 -9.38 17.11
CA VAL A 18 6.56 -8.01 17.06
C VAL A 18 5.68 -7.12 17.92
N HIS A 19 6.32 -6.30 18.76
CA HIS A 19 5.68 -5.17 19.38
C HIS A 19 5.86 -3.96 18.46
N LEU A 20 4.81 -3.64 17.71
CA LEU A 20 4.83 -2.56 16.71
C LEU A 20 4.34 -1.26 17.35
N THR A 21 5.18 -0.23 17.31
CA THR A 21 4.80 1.15 17.60
C THR A 21 4.84 1.94 16.29
N MET A 22 3.69 2.37 15.82
CA MET A 22 3.55 3.13 14.58
C MET A 22 2.61 4.32 14.81
N PRO A 23 2.98 5.52 14.37
CA PRO A 23 2.11 6.69 14.49
C PRO A 23 0.85 6.52 13.65
N LYS A 24 -0.24 7.16 14.07
CA LYS A 24 -1.40 7.36 13.20
C LYS A 24 -1.01 8.33 12.10
N PHE A 25 -1.45 8.05 10.89
CA PHE A 25 -1.23 8.98 9.80
C PHE A 25 -2.36 8.92 8.78
N GLU A 26 -2.47 10.02 8.04
CA GLU A 26 -3.42 10.18 6.95
C GLU A 26 -2.65 10.77 5.77
N ILE A 27 -2.80 10.14 4.61
CA ILE A 27 -2.16 10.57 3.37
C ILE A 27 -3.25 10.73 2.33
N GLU A 28 -3.36 11.93 1.78
CA GLU A 28 -4.15 12.22 0.61
C GLU A 28 -3.22 12.61 -0.53
N TYR A 29 -3.44 12.02 -1.70
CA TYR A 29 -2.66 12.27 -2.90
C TYR A 29 -3.59 12.46 -4.08
N GLU A 30 -3.38 13.55 -4.82
CA GLU A 30 -4.11 13.84 -6.05
C GLU A 30 -3.13 14.23 -7.15
N ARG A 31 -3.31 13.67 -8.34
CA ARG A 31 -2.48 13.96 -9.50
C ARG A 31 -3.26 13.85 -10.80
N VAL A 32 -2.98 14.78 -11.72
CA VAL A 32 -3.37 14.67 -13.12
C VAL A 32 -2.33 13.81 -13.83
N LEU A 33 -2.79 12.78 -14.53
CA LEU A 33 -1.95 11.73 -15.13
C LEU A 33 -1.76 11.89 -16.65
N ASN A 34 -2.24 12.96 -17.26
CA ASN A 34 -2.19 13.11 -18.72
C ASN A 34 -0.77 12.93 -19.27
N ASP A 35 0.19 13.66 -18.73
CA ASP A 35 1.59 13.60 -19.19
C ASP A 35 2.23 12.23 -18.91
N ASP A 36 1.96 11.66 -17.75
CA ASP A 36 2.47 10.34 -17.38
C ASP A 36 1.97 9.27 -18.38
N LEU A 37 0.67 9.27 -18.67
CA LEU A 37 0.06 8.31 -19.59
C LEU A 37 0.55 8.50 -21.02
N GLN A 38 0.72 9.75 -21.49
CA GLN A 38 1.27 10.04 -22.80
C GLN A 38 2.73 9.57 -22.91
N ASN A 39 3.54 9.80 -21.87
CA ASN A 39 4.93 9.32 -21.80
C ASN A 39 5.03 7.79 -21.81
N MET A 40 4.00 7.10 -21.29
CA MET A 40 3.87 5.65 -21.33
C MET A 40 3.35 5.14 -22.70
N GLY A 41 3.08 6.04 -23.65
CA GLY A 41 2.63 5.70 -25.01
C GLY A 41 1.11 5.76 -25.22
N LEU A 42 0.32 6.10 -24.19
CA LEU A 42 -1.13 6.25 -24.32
C LEU A 42 -1.48 7.64 -24.85
N THR A 43 -1.18 7.91 -26.13
CA THR A 43 -1.37 9.22 -26.75
C THR A 43 -2.70 9.36 -27.49
N THR A 44 -3.21 8.27 -28.05
CA THR A 44 -4.37 8.27 -28.97
C THR A 44 -5.63 8.83 -28.34
N ILE A 45 -5.92 8.52 -27.07
CA ILE A 45 -7.16 8.95 -26.38
C ILE A 45 -7.20 10.46 -26.13
N PHE A 46 -6.04 11.12 -26.11
CA PHE A 46 -5.89 12.57 -25.89
C PHE A 46 -5.84 13.37 -27.20
N ASP A 47 -5.72 12.71 -28.37
CA ASP A 47 -5.66 13.35 -29.68
C ASP A 47 -7.07 13.42 -30.30
N PRO A 48 -7.65 14.62 -30.50
CA PRO A 48 -9.00 14.76 -31.04
C PRO A 48 -9.17 14.19 -32.46
N ASN A 49 -8.06 14.02 -33.18
CA ASN A 49 -8.08 13.48 -34.55
C ASN A 49 -7.94 11.94 -34.58
N LYS A 50 -7.55 11.32 -33.48
CA LYS A 50 -7.27 9.87 -33.39
C LYS A 50 -8.15 9.14 -32.38
N ALA A 51 -8.69 9.85 -31.39
CA ALA A 51 -9.54 9.27 -30.37
C ALA A 51 -10.82 8.69 -31.01
N ASN A 52 -11.14 7.45 -30.65
CA ASN A 52 -12.36 6.79 -31.14
C ASN A 52 -13.16 6.24 -29.94
N PHE A 53 -14.23 6.93 -29.62
CA PHE A 53 -15.21 6.56 -28.59
C PHE A 53 -16.60 6.30 -29.20
N SER A 54 -16.68 5.87 -30.46
CA SER A 54 -17.94 5.65 -31.17
C SER A 54 -18.85 4.61 -30.53
N SER A 55 -18.30 3.69 -29.74
CA SER A 55 -19.09 2.73 -28.95
C SER A 55 -19.78 3.35 -27.73
N MET A 56 -19.38 4.56 -27.31
CA MET A 56 -19.92 5.26 -26.16
C MET A 56 -20.81 6.45 -26.54
N SER A 57 -20.53 7.08 -27.70
CA SER A 57 -21.22 8.31 -28.11
C SER A 57 -21.24 8.46 -29.63
N ASN A 58 -22.36 9.05 -30.14
CA ASN A 58 -22.50 9.41 -31.53
C ASN A 58 -21.81 10.74 -31.91
N VAL A 59 -21.31 11.47 -30.91
CA VAL A 59 -20.49 12.68 -31.09
C VAL A 59 -19.01 12.34 -30.85
N PRO A 60 -18.10 12.95 -31.60
CA PRO A 60 -16.66 12.79 -31.36
C PRO A 60 -16.29 13.20 -29.94
N LEU A 61 -15.58 12.32 -29.22
CA LEU A 61 -15.11 12.56 -27.87
C LEU A 61 -13.59 12.40 -27.81
N VAL A 62 -12.99 13.13 -26.87
CA VAL A 62 -11.58 13.05 -26.52
C VAL A 62 -11.43 13.10 -24.99
N VAL A 63 -10.45 12.40 -24.45
CA VAL A 63 -10.16 12.51 -23.02
C VAL A 63 -9.44 13.82 -22.77
N SER A 64 -10.05 14.71 -22.03
CA SER A 64 -9.45 16.00 -21.64
C SER A 64 -8.52 15.89 -20.44
N MET A 65 -8.90 15.07 -19.46
CA MET A 65 -8.15 14.91 -18.22
C MET A 65 -8.36 13.54 -17.61
N VAL A 66 -7.27 12.93 -17.15
CA VAL A 66 -7.28 11.76 -16.26
C VAL A 66 -6.70 12.19 -14.93
N LYS A 67 -7.48 12.04 -13.86
CA LYS A 67 -7.08 12.41 -12.51
C LYS A 67 -7.15 11.18 -11.61
N GLN A 68 -6.11 10.97 -10.83
CA GLN A 68 -6.08 9.96 -9.76
C GLN A 68 -6.14 10.64 -8.41
N LYS A 69 -6.97 10.10 -7.54
CA LYS A 69 -7.01 10.46 -6.11
C LYS A 69 -6.81 9.20 -5.31
N ALA A 70 -5.88 9.22 -4.36
CA ALA A 70 -5.62 8.14 -3.42
C ALA A 70 -5.69 8.68 -1.98
N TYR A 71 -6.25 7.88 -1.10
CA TYR A 71 -6.39 8.19 0.30
C TYR A 71 -6.04 6.96 1.12
N VAL A 72 -5.20 7.14 2.13
CA VAL A 72 -4.83 6.10 3.10
C VAL A 72 -4.89 6.69 4.49
N LYS A 73 -5.66 6.05 5.35
CA LYS A 73 -5.72 6.36 6.77
C LYS A 73 -5.30 5.14 7.58
N VAL A 74 -4.41 5.32 8.52
CA VAL A 74 -3.97 4.30 9.46
C VAL A 74 -4.26 4.78 10.87
N ASP A 75 -5.11 4.04 11.57
CA ASP A 75 -5.49 4.29 12.95
C ASP A 75 -5.58 2.97 13.74
N GLU A 76 -5.91 3.05 15.01
CA GLU A 76 -5.99 1.90 15.91
C GLU A 76 -7.15 0.94 15.60
N ILE A 77 -8.19 1.41 14.94
CA ILE A 77 -9.41 0.61 14.66
C ILE A 77 -9.10 -0.49 13.64
N GLY A 78 -8.20 -0.23 12.70
CA GLY A 78 -7.77 -1.21 11.69
C GLY A 78 -6.89 -2.33 12.22
N THR A 79 -6.32 -2.18 13.43
CA THR A 79 -5.42 -3.15 14.08
C THR A 79 -6.13 -4.02 15.11
N GLU A 80 -7.25 -3.60 15.68
CA GLU A 80 -7.97 -4.34 16.72
C GLU A 80 -8.65 -5.62 16.23
N ALA A 81 -8.98 -5.73 14.96
CA ALA A 81 -9.63 -6.93 14.41
C ALA A 81 -8.74 -8.19 14.43
N ALA A 82 -7.44 -8.06 14.67
CA ALA A 82 -6.49 -9.17 14.74
C ALA A 82 -6.13 -9.62 16.17
N ALA A 83 -6.57 -8.91 17.21
CA ALA A 83 -6.13 -9.12 18.59
C ALA A 83 -7.04 -10.03 19.42
N VAL A 84 -8.13 -10.56 18.86
CA VAL A 84 -9.04 -11.41 19.62
C VAL A 84 -8.85 -12.88 19.26
N SER A 85 -8.31 -13.62 20.22
CA SER A 85 -8.38 -15.07 20.37
C SER A 85 -7.13 -15.87 19.99
N VAL A 86 -6.06 -15.70 20.72
CA VAL A 86 -5.23 -16.85 21.09
C VAL A 86 -5.58 -17.21 22.53
N VAL A 87 -6.59 -18.03 22.71
CA VAL A 87 -6.77 -18.80 23.94
C VAL A 87 -5.65 -19.84 23.95
N THR A 88 -4.57 -19.54 24.62
CA THR A 88 -3.49 -20.48 24.83
C THR A 88 -3.97 -21.51 25.83
N VAL A 89 -4.36 -22.67 25.36
CA VAL A 89 -4.48 -23.86 26.22
C VAL A 89 -3.06 -24.23 26.62
N LEU A 90 -2.65 -23.82 27.81
CA LEU A 90 -1.38 -24.20 28.40
C LEU A 90 -1.42 -25.70 28.71
N ALA A 91 -0.73 -26.50 27.91
CA ALA A 91 -0.35 -27.84 28.33
C ALA A 91 0.68 -27.69 29.48
N MET A 92 0.35 -28.21 30.66
CA MET A 92 1.06 -28.05 31.93
C MET A 92 2.40 -28.80 32.02
N SER A 93 3.15 -29.02 30.93
CA SER A 93 4.32 -29.90 30.98
C SER A 93 5.62 -29.37 30.34
N ALA A 94 5.70 -28.11 29.94
CA ALA A 94 6.98 -27.55 29.50
C ALA A 94 7.12 -26.13 30.03
N ALA A 95 8.25 -25.83 30.64
CA ALA A 95 8.60 -24.44 30.98
C ALA A 95 8.57 -23.60 29.69
N PRO A 96 7.80 -22.49 29.63
CA PRO A 96 7.73 -21.69 28.44
C PRO A 96 9.13 -21.14 28.10
N ARG A 97 9.64 -21.47 26.93
CA ARG A 97 10.83 -20.78 26.43
C ARG A 97 10.45 -19.32 26.27
N PRO A 98 11.26 -18.37 26.76
CA PRO A 98 10.98 -16.96 26.56
C PRO A 98 10.88 -16.69 25.05
N GLU A 99 9.70 -16.33 24.58
CA GLU A 99 9.50 -15.92 23.17
C GLU A 99 10.25 -14.61 22.95
N LYS A 100 11.08 -14.58 21.93
CA LYS A 100 11.78 -13.37 21.52
C LYS A 100 10.76 -12.45 20.86
N ILE A 101 10.36 -11.38 21.55
CA ILE A 101 9.57 -10.29 20.99
C ILE A 101 10.53 -9.27 20.38
N ILE A 102 10.29 -8.85 19.17
CA ILE A 102 11.07 -7.79 18.51
C ILE A 102 10.31 -6.49 18.70
N GLU A 103 10.99 -5.47 19.21
CA GLU A 103 10.49 -4.10 19.23
C GLU A 103 10.71 -3.47 17.84
N PHE A 104 9.63 -2.98 17.24
CA PHE A 104 9.67 -2.29 15.95
C PHE A 104 9.01 -0.93 16.09
N ASN A 105 9.80 0.13 16.08
CA ASN A 105 9.35 1.51 16.22
C ASN A 105 9.47 2.23 14.87
N ALA A 106 8.33 2.66 14.30
CA ALA A 106 8.27 3.46 13.09
C ALA A 106 8.33 4.96 13.43
N ASP A 107 9.43 5.39 14.10
CA ASP A 107 9.66 6.74 14.59
C ASP A 107 10.43 7.66 13.62
N ARG A 108 10.76 7.17 12.45
CA ARG A 108 11.51 7.86 11.41
C ARG A 108 10.84 7.69 10.05
N PRO A 109 11.23 8.45 9.00
CA PRO A 109 10.63 8.31 7.68
C PRO A 109 10.61 6.86 7.18
N PHE A 110 9.47 6.39 6.70
CA PHE A 110 9.30 5.03 6.21
C PHE A 110 8.47 4.97 4.91
N ILE A 111 8.62 3.86 4.21
CA ILE A 111 7.79 3.53 3.04
C ILE A 111 6.72 2.54 3.47
N ILE A 112 5.47 2.83 3.14
CA ILE A 112 4.36 1.89 3.28
C ILE A 112 4.06 1.25 1.92
N VAL A 113 3.85 -0.06 1.92
CA VAL A 113 3.43 -0.81 0.74
C VAL A 113 2.23 -1.67 1.12
N ILE A 114 1.12 -1.46 0.43
CA ILE A 114 -0.06 -2.32 0.53
C ILE A 114 -0.04 -3.24 -0.69
N ARG A 115 -0.03 -4.55 -0.43
CA ARG A 115 0.01 -5.57 -1.47
C ARG A 115 -1.08 -6.61 -1.29
N ASP A 116 -1.53 -7.19 -2.39
CA ASP A 116 -2.34 -8.40 -2.36
C ASP A 116 -1.45 -9.61 -2.02
N MET A 117 -1.83 -10.35 -0.98
CA MET A 117 -1.07 -11.50 -0.49
C MET A 117 -1.13 -12.72 -1.42
N HIS A 118 -2.17 -12.84 -2.25
CA HIS A 118 -2.34 -13.97 -3.16
C HIS A 118 -1.55 -13.78 -4.46
N THR A 119 -1.61 -12.58 -5.02
CA THR A 119 -0.97 -12.27 -6.31
C THR A 119 0.38 -11.59 -6.16
N ASN A 120 0.76 -11.19 -4.95
CA ASN A 120 1.93 -10.35 -4.65
C ASN A 120 1.94 -8.98 -5.37
N ARG A 121 0.80 -8.55 -5.92
CA ARG A 121 0.70 -7.25 -6.60
C ARG A 121 0.71 -6.13 -5.59
N ILE A 122 1.49 -5.10 -5.87
CA ILE A 122 1.47 -3.85 -5.13
C ILE A 122 0.22 -3.09 -5.54
N LEU A 123 -0.61 -2.73 -4.55
CA LEU A 123 -1.83 -1.94 -4.73
C LEU A 123 -1.56 -0.46 -4.44
N PHE A 124 -0.79 -0.18 -3.37
CA PHE A 124 -0.42 1.17 -2.98
C PHE A 124 1.03 1.22 -2.51
N VAL A 125 1.69 2.33 -2.83
CA VAL A 125 3.00 2.70 -2.27
C VAL A 125 2.91 4.14 -1.77
N GLY A 126 3.33 4.37 -0.55
CA GLY A 126 3.37 5.69 0.05
C GLY A 126 4.68 5.94 0.79
N HIS A 127 5.04 7.21 0.95
CA HIS A 127 6.19 7.64 1.74
C HIS A 127 5.71 8.55 2.87
N VAL A 128 5.95 8.13 4.10
CA VAL A 128 5.66 8.91 5.31
C VAL A 128 6.95 9.61 5.72
N CYS A 129 7.05 10.92 5.44
CA CYS A 129 8.26 11.71 5.65
C CYS A 129 8.43 12.18 7.10
N SER A 130 7.32 12.43 7.80
CA SER A 130 7.34 12.96 9.16
C SER A 130 6.27 12.25 9.97
N PRO A 131 6.58 11.05 10.48
CA PRO A 131 5.69 10.40 11.44
C PRO A 131 5.62 11.29 12.68
N LYS A 132 4.41 11.78 13.00
CA LYS A 132 4.14 12.52 14.24
C LYS A 132 3.41 11.58 15.18
N GLU A 133 3.79 11.62 16.45
CA GLU A 133 3.04 11.02 17.55
C GLU A 133 1.64 11.62 17.68
#